data_4b020fa92733b6676c03c3b0ba994458
#
_entry.id   4b020fa92733b6676c03c3b0ba994458
#
_cell.length_a   1.000
_cell.length_b   1.000
_cell.length_c   1.000
_cell.angle_alpha   90.00
_cell.angle_beta   90.00
_cell.angle_gamma   90.00
#
_symmetry.space_group_name_H-M   'P 1'
#
loop_
_entity.id
_entity.type
_entity.pdbx_description
1 polymer ?
#
loop_
_entity_poly.entity_id
_entity_poly.type
_entity_poly.pdbx_seq_one_letter_code
_entity_poly.pdbx_strand_id
1 'polypeptide(L)'
;MIVYCLDYEPIAELKIMLKSYLYKNITEAGCDEAGRGCLAGPVVAAAVILPKNFKHDILNDSKKLSAKQRAVLKDEIISSAISWKVGFVNNDEIDKMNILRASIRAMHIAIEGLEKEPQFLLIDGNRFYPYKNVKHKTIIKGDGLFFSIAAASVLAKTFRDEYMIKIHREFPEYNWDKNKGYPTFAHRAAIIKYGITPYHRKSFSLFNTQLKIDF
;
A
#
# COMPACT_ATOMS: atom_id res chain seq x y z
N MET A 1 -10.20 -39.59 -42.23
CA MET A 1 -9.22 -38.80 -41.47
C MET A 1 -9.98 -38.19 -40.28
N ILE A 2 -9.89 -38.84 -39.12
CA ILE A 2 -10.63 -38.42 -37.91
C ILE A 2 -9.69 -37.49 -37.14
N VAL A 3 -10.08 -36.22 -37.05
CA VAL A 3 -9.36 -35.21 -36.23
C VAL A 3 -9.89 -35.32 -34.80
N TYR A 4 -9.06 -35.80 -33.87
CA TYR A 4 -9.35 -35.75 -32.44
C TYR A 4 -9.12 -34.31 -31.96
N CYS A 5 -10.21 -33.61 -31.61
CA CYS A 5 -10.14 -32.43 -30.79
C CYS A 5 -9.69 -32.88 -29.38
N LEU A 6 -8.49 -32.51 -28.99
CA LEU A 6 -8.07 -32.58 -27.59
C LEU A 6 -8.77 -31.44 -26.84
N ASP A 7 -9.70 -31.81 -25.96
CA ASP A 7 -10.33 -30.90 -25.03
C ASP A 7 -9.23 -30.36 -24.09
N TYR A 8 -8.90 -29.08 -24.27
CA TYR A 8 -7.97 -28.35 -23.41
C TYR A 8 -8.72 -27.98 -22.11
N GLU A 9 -8.63 -28.84 -21.08
CA GLU A 9 -9.08 -28.44 -19.76
C GLU A 9 -8.16 -27.27 -19.28
N PRO A 10 -8.74 -26.11 -18.90
CA PRO A 10 -7.94 -25.04 -18.36
C PRO A 10 -7.29 -25.51 -17.05
N ILE A 11 -5.96 -25.46 -17.00
CA ILE A 11 -5.18 -25.73 -15.79
C ILE A 11 -5.73 -24.83 -14.70
N ALA A 12 -6.36 -25.41 -13.68
CA ALA A 12 -6.86 -24.68 -12.52
C ALA A 12 -5.69 -23.88 -11.94
N GLU A 13 -5.77 -22.54 -11.97
CA GLU A 13 -4.79 -21.68 -11.32
C GLU A 13 -4.66 -22.12 -9.85
N LEU A 14 -3.51 -22.66 -9.48
CA LEU A 14 -3.19 -23.00 -8.10
C LEU A 14 -3.30 -21.73 -7.26
N LYS A 15 -4.43 -21.57 -6.56
CA LYS A 15 -4.66 -20.44 -5.65
C LYS A 15 -3.63 -20.54 -4.53
N ILE A 16 -2.55 -19.73 -4.62
CA ILE A 16 -1.54 -19.66 -3.57
C ILE A 16 -2.22 -19.16 -2.31
N MET A 17 -2.34 -20.01 -1.30
CA MET A 17 -2.93 -19.66 -0.02
C MET A 17 -1.90 -18.87 0.81
N LEU A 18 -2.28 -17.69 1.29
CA LEU A 18 -1.42 -16.85 2.13
C LEU A 18 -1.05 -17.57 3.43
N LYS A 19 0.17 -17.33 3.91
CA LYS A 19 0.66 -17.86 5.18
C LYS A 19 0.17 -16.98 6.34
N SER A 20 -0.25 -17.62 7.43
CA SER A 20 -0.69 -16.89 8.63
C SER A 20 0.49 -16.36 9.46
N TYR A 21 1.69 -16.92 9.31
CA TYR A 21 2.90 -16.53 10.03
C TYR A 21 4.16 -17.06 9.35
N LEU A 22 5.30 -16.46 9.69
CA LEU A 22 6.63 -17.01 9.41
C LEU A 22 7.12 -17.86 10.59
N TYR A 23 6.92 -17.39 11.83
CA TYR A 23 7.29 -18.06 13.08
C TYR A 23 6.08 -18.28 13.97
N LYS A 24 5.79 -19.52 14.33
CA LYS A 24 4.58 -19.92 15.08
C LYS A 24 4.50 -19.27 16.47
N ASN A 25 5.61 -19.23 17.19
CA ASN A 25 5.65 -18.86 18.62
C ASN A 25 6.09 -17.40 18.88
N ILE A 26 6.11 -16.56 17.85
CA ILE A 26 6.57 -15.17 17.93
C ILE A 26 5.42 -14.25 17.51
N THR A 27 5.22 -13.13 18.21
CA THR A 27 4.29 -12.09 17.78
C THR A 27 4.87 -11.34 16.59
N GLU A 28 4.23 -11.47 15.41
CA GLU A 28 4.68 -10.86 14.16
C GLU A 28 3.73 -9.76 13.73
N ALA A 29 4.28 -8.63 13.28
CA ALA A 29 3.52 -7.61 12.57
C ALA A 29 3.88 -7.62 11.09
N GLY A 30 2.89 -7.62 10.21
CA GLY A 30 3.06 -7.35 8.78
C GLY A 30 2.95 -5.87 8.51
N CYS A 31 3.81 -5.33 7.63
CA CYS A 31 3.84 -3.92 7.27
C CYS A 31 3.87 -3.75 5.75
N ASP A 32 3.11 -2.78 5.25
CA ASP A 32 3.10 -2.36 3.86
C ASP A 32 2.76 -0.87 3.75
N GLU A 33 3.03 -0.25 2.59
CA GLU A 33 2.78 1.16 2.32
C GLU A 33 1.96 1.39 1.04
N ALA A 34 1.30 2.54 0.97
CA ALA A 34 0.56 3.02 -0.19
C ALA A 34 0.92 4.47 -0.53
N GLY A 35 0.95 4.79 -1.83
CA GLY A 35 1.10 6.17 -2.29
C GLY A 35 2.53 6.61 -2.61
N ARG A 36 3.50 5.72 -2.77
CA ARG A 36 4.88 6.09 -3.12
C ARG A 36 5.00 6.85 -4.44
N GLY A 37 4.34 6.38 -5.49
CA GLY A 37 4.43 6.96 -6.84
C GLY A 37 3.47 8.11 -7.13
N CYS A 38 2.80 8.67 -6.12
CA CYS A 38 1.81 9.73 -6.30
C CYS A 38 2.47 11.12 -6.35
N LEU A 39 1.91 12.04 -7.16
CA LEU A 39 2.35 13.43 -7.26
C LEU A 39 1.81 14.30 -6.13
N ALA A 40 0.75 13.85 -5.44
CA ALA A 40 0.11 14.60 -4.36
C ALA A 40 -0.29 13.67 -3.20
N GLY A 41 -0.41 14.27 -2.02
CA GLY A 41 -0.84 13.62 -0.79
C GLY A 41 0.27 12.83 -0.09
N PRO A 42 -0.05 12.24 1.08
CA PRO A 42 0.89 11.53 1.91
C PRO A 42 1.32 10.17 1.33
N VAL A 43 2.42 9.65 1.82
CA VAL A 43 2.64 8.20 1.88
C VAL A 43 2.05 7.68 3.19
N VAL A 44 1.34 6.56 3.10
CA VAL A 44 0.65 5.94 4.24
C VAL A 44 1.12 4.51 4.36
N ALA A 45 1.49 4.09 5.57
CA ALA A 45 1.82 2.70 5.86
C ALA A 45 0.90 2.15 6.96
N ALA A 46 0.76 0.84 7.00
CA ALA A 46 0.09 0.16 8.09
C ALA A 46 0.98 -0.93 8.68
N ALA A 47 0.76 -1.22 9.97
CA ALA A 47 1.29 -2.38 10.67
C ALA A 47 0.13 -3.16 11.27
N VAL A 48 0.11 -4.50 11.09
CA VAL A 48 -0.99 -5.37 11.51
C VAL A 48 -0.45 -6.64 12.16
N ILE A 49 -0.94 -6.94 13.37
CA ILE A 49 -0.73 -8.21 14.07
C ILE A 49 -2.03 -9.01 14.00
N LEU A 50 -2.01 -10.14 13.32
CA LEU A 50 -3.14 -11.06 13.21
C LEU A 50 -3.01 -12.26 14.14
N PRO A 51 -4.14 -12.90 14.51
CA PRO A 51 -4.12 -14.21 15.16
C PRO A 51 -3.41 -15.25 14.29
N LYS A 52 -2.69 -16.20 14.90
CA LYS A 52 -1.93 -17.23 14.17
C LYS A 52 -2.82 -18.20 13.35
N ASN A 53 -4.08 -18.32 13.71
CA ASN A 53 -5.08 -19.10 12.98
C ASN A 53 -5.90 -18.27 12.00
N PHE A 54 -5.57 -17.00 11.80
CA PHE A 54 -6.28 -16.14 10.85
C PHE A 54 -6.22 -16.72 9.44
N LYS A 55 -7.38 -16.78 8.80
CA LYS A 55 -7.56 -17.18 7.40
C LYS A 55 -8.65 -16.29 6.78
N HIS A 56 -8.51 -16.02 5.50
CA HIS A 56 -9.49 -15.24 4.77
C HIS A 56 -9.43 -15.58 3.27
N ASP A 57 -10.58 -15.85 2.65
CA ASP A 57 -10.62 -16.35 1.27
C ASP A 57 -10.38 -15.27 0.20
N ILE A 58 -10.71 -14.01 0.52
CA ILE A 58 -10.65 -12.89 -0.42
C ILE A 58 -9.42 -12.01 -0.17
N LEU A 59 -8.86 -12.01 1.04
CA LEU A 59 -7.72 -11.17 1.37
C LEU A 59 -6.49 -11.55 0.53
N ASN A 60 -6.02 -10.61 -0.28
CA ASN A 60 -4.89 -10.74 -1.19
C ASN A 60 -4.29 -9.35 -1.43
N ASP A 61 -3.30 -9.23 -2.35
CA ASP A 61 -2.78 -7.96 -2.85
C ASP A 61 -3.91 -6.93 -3.06
N SER A 62 -3.82 -5.81 -2.36
CA SER A 62 -4.85 -4.75 -2.35
C SER A 62 -5.14 -4.16 -3.74
N LYS A 63 -4.19 -4.29 -4.68
CA LYS A 63 -4.32 -3.81 -6.07
C LYS A 63 -5.24 -4.69 -6.92
N LYS A 64 -5.44 -5.97 -6.52
CA LYS A 64 -6.36 -6.92 -7.17
C LYS A 64 -7.79 -6.78 -6.67
N LEU A 65 -8.01 -6.02 -5.60
CA LEU A 65 -9.30 -5.82 -4.95
C LEU A 65 -9.97 -4.52 -5.44
N SER A 66 -11.27 -4.57 -5.65
CA SER A 66 -12.07 -3.36 -5.89
C SER A 66 -12.14 -2.46 -4.64
N ALA A 67 -12.46 -1.19 -4.81
CA ALA A 67 -12.64 -0.27 -3.68
C ALA A 67 -13.70 -0.76 -2.68
N LYS A 68 -14.81 -1.35 -3.18
CA LYS A 68 -15.87 -1.93 -2.35
C LYS A 68 -15.37 -3.11 -1.53
N GLN A 69 -14.60 -4.01 -2.14
CA GLN A 69 -13.99 -5.14 -1.43
C GLN A 69 -13.00 -4.67 -0.37
N ARG A 70 -12.15 -3.68 -0.67
CA ARG A 70 -11.22 -3.11 0.31
C ARG A 70 -11.92 -2.46 1.49
N ALA A 71 -13.07 -1.78 1.26
CA ALA A 71 -13.84 -1.17 2.35
C ALA A 71 -14.39 -2.23 3.32
N VAL A 72 -14.96 -3.31 2.80
CA VAL A 72 -15.44 -4.45 3.62
C VAL A 72 -14.28 -5.10 4.38
N LEU A 73 -13.19 -5.40 3.66
CA LEU A 73 -12.00 -6.02 4.26
C LEU A 73 -11.33 -5.14 5.32
N LYS A 74 -11.38 -3.81 5.19
CA LYS A 74 -10.89 -2.88 6.21
C LYS A 74 -11.56 -3.16 7.57
N ASP A 75 -12.90 -3.23 7.59
CA ASP A 75 -13.66 -3.43 8.82
C ASP A 75 -13.43 -4.83 9.40
N GLU A 76 -13.35 -5.85 8.55
CA GLU A 76 -13.04 -7.23 8.95
C GLU A 76 -11.62 -7.38 9.52
N ILE A 77 -10.62 -6.73 8.91
CA ILE A 77 -9.25 -6.70 9.40
C ILE A 77 -9.19 -6.00 10.76
N ILE A 78 -9.82 -4.83 10.89
CA ILE A 78 -9.84 -4.06 12.12
C ILE A 78 -10.45 -4.84 13.28
N SER A 79 -11.55 -5.54 13.01
CA SER A 79 -12.24 -6.34 14.04
C SER A 79 -11.50 -7.63 14.42
N SER A 80 -10.72 -8.20 13.48
CA SER A 80 -10.01 -9.48 13.68
C SER A 80 -8.57 -9.32 14.16
N ALA A 81 -7.95 -8.17 13.95
CA ALA A 81 -6.56 -7.93 14.31
C ALA A 81 -6.36 -7.88 15.83
N ILE A 82 -5.28 -8.48 16.32
CA ILE A 82 -4.84 -8.35 17.72
C ILE A 82 -4.41 -6.91 18.00
N SER A 83 -3.76 -6.28 17.01
CA SER A 83 -3.33 -4.88 17.04
C SER A 83 -3.09 -4.41 15.62
N TRP A 84 -3.41 -3.15 15.35
CA TRP A 84 -3.14 -2.52 14.06
C TRP A 84 -2.94 -1.01 14.22
N LYS A 85 -2.21 -0.40 13.32
CA LYS A 85 -2.05 1.06 13.26
C LYS A 85 -1.68 1.50 11.86
N VAL A 86 -2.00 2.77 11.56
CA VAL A 86 -1.64 3.42 10.30
C VAL A 86 -0.76 4.62 10.61
N GLY A 87 0.32 4.77 9.85
CA GLY A 87 1.25 5.90 9.92
C GLY A 87 1.16 6.74 8.65
N PHE A 88 1.13 8.06 8.80
CA PHE A 88 1.11 9.03 7.71
C PHE A 88 2.40 9.85 7.71
N VAL A 89 2.96 10.08 6.53
CA VAL A 89 4.02 11.07 6.31
C VAL A 89 3.58 11.99 5.19
N ASN A 90 3.48 13.27 5.48
CA ASN A 90 2.93 14.28 4.57
C ASN A 90 3.88 14.59 3.41
N ASN A 91 3.35 15.24 2.37
CA ASN A 91 4.12 15.64 1.19
C ASN A 91 5.31 16.55 1.51
N ASP A 92 5.19 17.49 2.45
CA ASP A 92 6.31 18.35 2.85
C ASP A 92 7.46 17.58 3.52
N GLU A 93 7.15 16.54 4.29
CA GLU A 93 8.16 15.64 4.87
C GLU A 93 8.78 14.73 3.80
N ILE A 94 7.96 14.26 2.83
CA ILE A 94 8.46 13.49 1.68
C ILE A 94 9.49 14.32 0.89
N ASP A 95 9.19 15.59 0.64
CA ASP A 95 10.07 16.49 -0.09
C ASP A 95 11.42 16.74 0.64
N LYS A 96 11.41 16.72 1.97
CA LYS A 96 12.63 16.89 2.79
C LYS A 96 13.50 15.63 2.85
N MET A 97 12.91 14.43 2.93
CA MET A 97 13.65 13.21 3.22
C MET A 97 13.73 12.21 2.07
N ASN A 98 13.04 12.41 0.98
CA ASN A 98 12.73 11.54 -0.15
C ASN A 98 11.72 10.43 0.17
N ILE A 99 11.13 9.84 -0.89
CA ILE A 99 10.02 8.88 -0.76
C ILE A 99 10.42 7.55 -0.11
N LEU A 100 11.66 7.08 -0.29
CA LEU A 100 12.11 5.84 0.34
C LEU A 100 12.15 5.99 1.87
N ARG A 101 12.79 7.06 2.35
CA ARG A 101 12.87 7.35 3.79
C ARG A 101 11.49 7.65 4.37
N ALA A 102 10.65 8.38 3.64
CA ALA A 102 9.29 8.71 4.05
C ALA A 102 8.41 7.47 4.19
N SER A 103 8.47 6.50 3.25
CA SER A 103 7.69 5.26 3.37
C SER A 103 8.15 4.40 4.57
N ILE A 104 9.46 4.30 4.81
CA ILE A 104 9.97 3.59 6.00
C ILE A 104 9.58 4.33 7.29
N ARG A 105 9.63 5.68 7.30
CA ARG A 105 9.18 6.48 8.45
C ARG A 105 7.69 6.25 8.73
N ALA A 106 6.85 6.18 7.70
CA ALA A 106 5.43 5.86 7.86
C ALA A 106 5.22 4.47 8.47
N MET A 107 6.02 3.47 8.04
CA MET A 107 6.01 2.14 8.68
C MET A 107 6.44 2.20 10.15
N HIS A 108 7.50 2.95 10.49
CA HIS A 108 7.94 3.13 11.88
C HIS A 108 6.83 3.75 12.74
N ILE A 109 6.14 4.79 12.24
CA ILE A 109 5.00 5.41 12.94
C ILE A 109 3.87 4.38 13.16
N ALA A 110 3.57 3.56 12.15
CA ALA A 110 2.55 2.52 12.27
C ALA A 110 2.95 1.46 13.31
N ILE A 111 4.22 1.01 13.32
CA ILE A 111 4.74 0.03 14.29
C ILE A 111 4.74 0.60 15.71
N GLU A 112 5.16 1.86 15.87
CA GLU A 112 5.21 2.55 17.17
C GLU A 112 3.84 2.72 17.80
N GLY A 113 2.80 2.90 16.98
CA GLY A 113 1.43 3.06 17.43
C GLY A 113 0.68 1.75 17.72
N LEU A 114 1.30 0.57 17.54
CA LEU A 114 0.69 -0.70 17.90
C LEU A 114 0.49 -0.80 19.42
N GLU A 115 -0.70 -1.23 19.86
CA GLU A 115 -0.99 -1.48 21.28
C GLU A 115 -0.24 -2.70 21.82
N LYS A 116 0.04 -3.67 20.95
CA LYS A 116 0.85 -4.85 21.26
C LYS A 116 2.19 -4.77 20.53
N GLU A 117 3.29 -4.80 21.27
CA GLU A 117 4.63 -4.79 20.68
C GLU A 117 4.91 -6.07 19.88
N PRO A 118 5.38 -5.94 18.62
CA PRO A 118 5.80 -7.08 17.83
C PRO A 118 7.20 -7.53 18.24
N GLN A 119 7.43 -8.83 18.23
CA GLN A 119 8.75 -9.46 18.42
C GLN A 119 9.49 -9.62 17.08
N PHE A 120 8.76 -9.58 15.98
CA PHE A 120 9.30 -9.68 14.62
C PHE A 120 8.46 -8.89 13.62
N LEU A 121 9.11 -8.33 12.59
CA LEU A 121 8.44 -7.56 11.54
C LEU A 121 8.58 -8.27 10.18
N LEU A 122 7.47 -8.43 9.49
CA LEU A 122 7.39 -8.85 8.09
C LEU A 122 7.09 -7.61 7.24
N ILE A 123 8.05 -7.20 6.43
CA ILE A 123 7.99 -5.94 5.69
C ILE A 123 7.80 -6.25 4.20
N ASP A 124 6.78 -5.67 3.56
CA ASP A 124 6.68 -5.73 2.10
C ASP A 124 7.86 -5.03 1.43
N GLY A 125 8.32 -5.59 0.30
CA GLY A 125 9.41 -5.02 -0.48
C GLY A 125 10.80 -5.54 -0.12
N ASN A 126 11.82 -4.75 -0.45
CA ASN A 126 13.24 -5.16 -0.34
C ASN A 126 14.10 -4.19 0.46
N ARG A 127 13.52 -3.12 1.02
CA ARG A 127 14.25 -2.09 1.77
C ARG A 127 13.50 -1.69 3.03
N PHE A 128 14.22 -1.75 4.15
CA PHE A 128 13.74 -1.29 5.46
C PHE A 128 14.93 -0.87 6.31
N TYR A 129 14.77 0.13 7.15
CA TYR A 129 15.74 0.47 8.19
C TYR A 129 15.32 -0.16 9.51
N PRO A 130 16.27 -0.68 10.32
CA PRO A 130 15.94 -1.30 11.60
C PRO A 130 15.04 -0.41 12.47
N TYR A 131 14.04 -1.02 13.09
CA TYR A 131 13.19 -0.36 14.07
C TYR A 131 13.57 -0.84 15.48
N LYS A 132 14.18 0.04 16.28
CA LYS A 132 14.71 -0.32 17.60
C LYS A 132 15.51 -1.63 17.52
N ASN A 133 15.31 -2.54 18.49
CA ASN A 133 15.94 -3.86 18.52
C ASN A 133 15.05 -4.99 17.98
N VAL A 134 13.96 -4.64 17.25
CA VAL A 134 13.04 -5.64 16.70
C VAL A 134 13.61 -6.23 15.41
N LYS A 135 13.75 -7.54 15.37
CA LYS A 135 14.19 -8.27 14.16
C LYS A 135 13.15 -8.12 13.05
N HIS A 136 13.61 -8.07 11.81
CA HIS A 136 12.72 -7.96 10.65
C HIS A 136 13.18 -8.82 9.48
N LYS A 137 12.27 -9.07 8.56
CA LYS A 137 12.52 -9.66 7.24
C LYS A 137 11.77 -8.89 6.18
N THR A 138 12.48 -8.43 5.17
CA THR A 138 11.87 -7.87 3.95
C THR A 138 11.45 -9.01 3.02
N ILE A 139 10.28 -8.89 2.39
CA ILE A 139 9.66 -9.93 1.58
C ILE A 139 9.08 -9.28 0.32
N ILE A 140 9.69 -9.57 -0.82
CA ILE A 140 9.22 -9.04 -2.11
C ILE A 140 7.86 -9.65 -2.43
N LYS A 141 6.85 -8.79 -2.73
CA LYS A 141 5.45 -9.18 -2.94
C LYS A 141 4.87 -9.95 -1.75
N GLY A 142 5.23 -9.51 -0.54
CA GLY A 142 4.81 -10.12 0.71
C GLY A 142 3.30 -10.09 0.94
N ASP A 143 2.62 -9.09 0.37
CA ASP A 143 1.15 -8.96 0.32
C ASP A 143 0.44 -10.12 -0.41
N GLY A 144 1.15 -10.81 -1.29
CA GLY A 144 0.71 -12.05 -1.92
C GLY A 144 1.17 -13.33 -1.20
N LEU A 145 1.88 -13.23 -0.07
CA LEU A 145 2.49 -14.38 0.62
C LEU A 145 2.05 -14.52 2.08
N PHE A 146 1.76 -13.40 2.78
CA PHE A 146 1.43 -13.39 4.20
C PHE A 146 0.18 -12.57 4.49
N PHE A 147 -0.76 -13.13 5.25
CA PHE A 147 -2.00 -12.44 5.64
C PHE A 147 -1.75 -11.12 6.37
N SER A 148 -0.76 -11.03 7.25
CA SER A 148 -0.47 -9.80 7.99
C SER A 148 0.02 -8.67 7.08
N ILE A 149 0.82 -8.98 6.04
CA ILE A 149 1.26 -7.99 5.04
C ILE A 149 0.09 -7.60 4.13
N ALA A 150 -0.71 -8.58 3.65
CA ALA A 150 -1.89 -8.31 2.85
C ALA A 150 -2.90 -7.41 3.60
N ALA A 151 -3.12 -7.67 4.88
CA ALA A 151 -3.96 -6.83 5.74
C ALA A 151 -3.40 -5.41 5.87
N ALA A 152 -2.09 -5.26 6.07
CA ALA A 152 -1.43 -3.96 6.10
C ALA A 152 -1.58 -3.22 4.76
N SER A 153 -1.42 -3.91 3.62
CA SER A 153 -1.62 -3.38 2.28
C SER A 153 -3.04 -2.80 2.10
N VAL A 154 -4.06 -3.56 2.49
CA VAL A 154 -5.47 -3.12 2.42
C VAL A 154 -5.70 -1.91 3.31
N LEU A 155 -5.22 -1.90 4.56
CA LEU A 155 -5.39 -0.75 5.46
C LEU A 155 -4.66 0.48 4.93
N ALA A 156 -3.38 0.38 4.59
CA ALA A 156 -2.60 1.50 4.06
C ALA A 156 -3.27 2.12 2.82
N LYS A 157 -3.72 1.27 1.88
CA LYS A 157 -4.39 1.72 0.65
C LYS A 157 -5.73 2.36 0.94
N THR A 158 -6.55 1.78 1.82
CA THR A 158 -7.90 2.29 2.09
C THR A 158 -7.85 3.62 2.84
N PHE A 159 -7.06 3.73 3.91
CA PHE A 159 -6.90 4.98 4.66
C PHE A 159 -6.30 6.10 3.80
N ARG A 160 -5.36 5.76 2.91
CA ARG A 160 -4.83 6.73 1.98
C ARG A 160 -5.87 7.20 0.97
N ASP A 161 -6.66 6.29 0.40
CA ASP A 161 -7.71 6.63 -0.56
C ASP A 161 -8.79 7.52 0.08
N GLU A 162 -9.17 7.26 1.33
CA GLU A 162 -10.08 8.11 2.13
C GLU A 162 -9.51 9.52 2.33
N TYR A 163 -8.21 9.63 2.66
CA TYR A 163 -7.53 10.92 2.75
C TYR A 163 -7.58 11.68 1.41
N MET A 164 -7.30 11.02 0.29
CA MET A 164 -7.33 11.65 -1.02
C MET A 164 -8.74 12.11 -1.43
N ILE A 165 -9.78 11.38 -1.04
CA ILE A 165 -11.18 11.79 -1.23
C ILE A 165 -11.51 13.03 -0.38
N LYS A 166 -10.98 13.09 0.85
CA LYS A 166 -11.17 14.26 1.72
C LYS A 166 -10.59 15.51 1.09
N ILE A 167 -9.32 15.50 0.67
CA ILE A 167 -8.65 16.69 0.09
C ILE A 167 -9.14 17.02 -1.33
N HIS A 168 -9.75 16.07 -2.06
CA HIS A 168 -10.43 16.35 -3.31
C HIS A 168 -11.55 17.38 -3.17
N ARG A 169 -12.24 17.42 -2.01
CA ARG A 169 -13.31 18.40 -1.76
C ARG A 169 -12.80 19.83 -1.71
N GLU A 170 -11.52 20.03 -1.36
CA GLU A 170 -10.86 21.34 -1.33
C GLU A 170 -10.35 21.76 -2.72
N PHE A 171 -9.95 20.77 -3.55
CA PHE A 171 -9.36 20.99 -4.88
C PHE A 171 -9.96 19.98 -5.89
N PRO A 172 -11.25 20.13 -6.28
CA PRO A 172 -11.95 19.15 -7.11
C PRO A 172 -11.40 19.05 -8.54
N GLU A 173 -10.73 20.09 -9.03
CA GLU A 173 -10.18 20.17 -10.38
C GLU A 173 -9.07 19.16 -10.65
N TYR A 174 -8.41 18.60 -9.59
CA TYR A 174 -7.34 17.60 -9.74
C TYR A 174 -7.87 16.16 -9.80
N ASN A 175 -9.17 15.92 -9.63
CA ASN A 175 -9.81 14.60 -9.66
C ASN A 175 -9.17 13.55 -8.73
N TRP A 176 -8.74 13.96 -7.52
CA TRP A 176 -8.10 13.06 -6.55
C TRP A 176 -9.04 11.99 -5.99
N ASP A 177 -10.34 12.18 -6.10
CA ASP A 177 -11.36 11.16 -5.82
C ASP A 177 -11.25 9.94 -6.74
N LYS A 178 -10.74 10.13 -7.97
CA LYS A 178 -10.54 9.07 -8.97
C LYS A 178 -9.08 8.64 -9.03
N ASN A 179 -8.18 9.57 -9.32
CA ASN A 179 -6.78 9.26 -9.57
C ASN A 179 -5.93 9.07 -8.31
N LYS A 180 -6.45 9.39 -7.10
CA LYS A 180 -5.77 9.25 -5.81
C LYS A 180 -4.37 9.90 -5.76
N GLY A 181 -4.16 10.95 -6.56
CA GLY A 181 -2.89 11.67 -6.68
C GLY A 181 -1.85 11.00 -7.58
N TYR A 182 -2.18 9.90 -8.25
CA TYR A 182 -1.27 9.26 -9.21
C TYR A 182 -1.04 10.14 -10.45
N PRO A 183 0.11 9.99 -11.16
CA PRO A 183 0.52 10.81 -12.30
C PRO A 183 -0.26 10.47 -13.59
N THR A 184 -1.59 10.46 -13.53
CA THR A 184 -2.44 10.27 -14.70
C THR A 184 -2.37 11.46 -15.63
N PHE A 185 -2.74 11.29 -16.91
CA PHE A 185 -2.83 12.39 -17.86
C PHE A 185 -3.72 13.53 -17.34
N ALA A 186 -4.90 13.20 -16.80
CA ALA A 186 -5.83 14.18 -16.24
C ALA A 186 -5.24 14.96 -15.06
N HIS A 187 -4.49 14.29 -14.16
CA HIS A 187 -3.85 14.95 -13.02
C HIS A 187 -2.76 15.91 -13.49
N ARG A 188 -1.89 15.49 -14.44
CA ARG A 188 -0.85 16.37 -15.00
C ARG A 188 -1.44 17.54 -15.79
N ALA A 189 -2.51 17.32 -16.57
CA ALA A 189 -3.22 18.39 -17.25
C ALA A 189 -3.81 19.41 -16.27
N ALA A 190 -4.36 18.96 -15.15
CA ALA A 190 -4.84 19.84 -14.09
C ALA A 190 -3.70 20.67 -13.46
N ILE A 191 -2.53 20.07 -13.22
CA ILE A 191 -1.35 20.77 -12.71
C ILE A 191 -0.89 21.86 -13.71
N ILE A 192 -0.88 21.56 -15.01
CA ILE A 192 -0.52 22.55 -16.04
C ILE A 192 -1.52 23.72 -16.05
N LYS A 193 -2.82 23.42 -15.94
CA LYS A 193 -3.88 24.42 -16.05
C LYS A 193 -4.04 25.27 -14.78
N TYR A 194 -3.98 24.66 -13.61
CA TYR A 194 -4.33 25.30 -12.34
C TYR A 194 -3.13 25.52 -11.40
N GLY A 195 -1.95 25.02 -11.77
CA GLY A 195 -0.75 25.07 -10.93
C GLY A 195 -0.68 23.93 -9.92
N ILE A 196 0.15 24.11 -8.91
CA ILE A 196 0.30 23.16 -7.79
C ILE A 196 -0.47 23.64 -6.56
N THR A 197 -0.93 22.71 -5.74
CA THR A 197 -1.55 22.97 -4.43
C THR A 197 -0.56 22.70 -3.32
N PRO A 198 -0.88 23.04 -2.05
CA PRO A 198 -0.07 22.67 -0.88
C PRO A 198 0.09 21.14 -0.69
N TYR A 199 -0.74 20.31 -1.33
CA TYR A 199 -0.69 18.85 -1.26
C TYR A 199 0.24 18.21 -2.28
N HIS A 200 0.76 18.94 -3.28
CA HIS A 200 1.66 18.39 -4.28
C HIS A 200 3.07 18.19 -3.72
N ARG A 201 3.74 17.13 -4.18
CA ARG A 201 5.13 16.82 -3.84
C ARG A 201 6.06 17.55 -4.79
N LYS A 202 6.67 18.62 -4.32
CA LYS A 202 7.51 19.53 -5.13
C LYS A 202 8.80 18.87 -5.62
N SER A 203 9.30 17.87 -4.88
CA SER A 203 10.50 17.10 -5.26
C SER A 203 10.25 16.05 -6.36
N PHE A 204 8.99 15.83 -6.75
CA PHE A 204 8.64 14.88 -7.79
C PHE A 204 8.57 15.56 -9.16
N SER A 205 8.81 14.79 -10.26
CA SER A 205 8.61 15.28 -11.62
C SER A 205 7.12 15.47 -11.92
N LEU A 206 6.62 16.68 -11.63
CA LEU A 206 5.21 17.04 -11.81
C LEU A 206 4.83 17.16 -13.30
N PHE A 207 5.77 17.59 -14.13
CA PHE A 207 5.59 17.79 -15.56
C PHE A 207 6.29 16.67 -16.34
N ASN A 208 5.70 16.20 -17.44
CA ASN A 208 6.40 15.32 -18.38
C ASN A 208 7.37 16.20 -19.19
N THR A 209 8.60 16.27 -18.77
CA THR A 209 9.71 16.70 -19.62
C THR A 209 10.13 15.53 -20.52
N GLN A 210 9.30 15.16 -21.49
CA GLN A 210 9.83 14.50 -22.68
C GLN A 210 10.59 15.59 -23.43
N LEU A 211 11.91 15.53 -23.36
CA LEU A 211 12.77 16.22 -24.32
C LEU A 211 12.29 15.81 -25.71
N LYS A 212 11.67 16.73 -26.46
CA LYS A 212 11.57 16.59 -27.91
C LYS A 212 13.00 16.60 -28.40
N ILE A 213 13.50 15.44 -28.78
CA ILE A 213 14.70 15.35 -29.61
C ILE A 213 14.17 15.74 -30.98
N ASP A 214 14.36 17.01 -31.36
CA ASP A 214 14.18 17.45 -32.73
C ASP A 214 15.34 16.82 -33.52
N PHE A 215 14.99 15.90 -34.45
CA PHE A 215 15.90 15.34 -35.45
C PHE A 215 16.02 16.31 -36.61
#